data_f503fe8f3f6fc41af305631a1daf7217
#
_entry.id   f503fe8f3f6fc41af305631a1daf7217
#
_cell.length_a   1.000
_cell.length_b   1.000
_cell.length_c   1.000
_cell.angle_alpha   90.00
_cell.angle_beta   90.00
_cell.angle_gamma   90.00
#
_symmetry.space_group_name_H-M   'P 1'
#
loop_
_entity.id
_entity.type
_entity.pdbx_description
1 polymer ?
#
loop_
_entity_poly.entity_id
_entity_poly.type
_entity_poly.pdbx_seq_one_letter_code
_entity_poly.pdbx_strand_id
1 'polypeptide(L)'
;TNIRPTIAITQARLQMLELREAIELGRLKPDGKILTDNGDVYVTKLAVDPVWHLPGMAKRLGCDTTALRRALFTYTGGMYPELVTRNDLEVYLPPIGSLSAYIFGNPDTLSDKSIPLACRVHDECNGSDVFGSDICTCRPYLTHGIEMCVEMAQAGGNGLVVYNRKEGRALGEVTKFLVYNARKRQEEGDNAAKYFERTECVAGVQDARFQELMPDIFHWLGVQRLDRFASMSDMKHDALAGQGIEIGERIDLPEELIPEDAKVEMEAKKAAGYYTSTEIKDEDGLKATKGRDLF
;
A
#
# COMPACT_ATOMS: atom_id res chain seq x y z
N THR A 1 -28.51 -8.19 -9.13
CA THR A 1 -28.37 -7.40 -7.90
C THR A 1 -27.02 -6.71 -7.92
N ASN A 2 -26.99 -5.39 -7.75
CA ASN A 2 -25.75 -4.64 -7.70
C ASN A 2 -25.27 -4.59 -6.23
N ILE A 3 -24.39 -5.50 -5.87
CA ILE A 3 -23.84 -5.59 -4.52
C ILE A 3 -22.63 -4.65 -4.45
N ARG A 4 -22.70 -3.70 -3.55
CA ARG A 4 -21.64 -2.73 -3.27
C ARG A 4 -21.24 -2.82 -1.80
N PRO A 5 -19.99 -2.46 -1.46
CA PRO A 5 -19.60 -2.38 -0.07
C PRO A 5 -20.35 -1.24 0.65
N THR A 6 -20.45 -1.35 1.95
CA THR A 6 -20.84 -0.22 2.79
C THR A 6 -19.67 0.74 2.87
N ILE A 7 -19.92 2.01 2.56
CA ILE A 7 -18.96 3.09 2.68
C ILE A 7 -19.50 4.11 3.67
N ALA A 8 -18.79 4.30 4.77
CA ALA A 8 -19.05 5.35 5.74
C ALA A 8 -18.06 6.49 5.54
N ILE A 9 -18.56 7.71 5.54
CA ILE A 9 -17.78 8.93 5.26
C ILE A 9 -17.87 9.86 6.48
N THR A 10 -16.73 10.42 6.87
CA THR A 10 -16.64 11.44 7.91
C THR A 10 -15.51 12.42 7.60
N GLN A 11 -15.52 13.56 8.25
CA GLN A 11 -14.39 14.48 8.24
C GLN A 11 -13.50 14.22 9.44
N ALA A 12 -12.20 14.36 9.27
CA ALA A 12 -11.22 14.17 10.31
C ALA A 12 -10.08 15.18 10.16
N ARG A 13 -9.32 15.31 11.24
CA ARG A 13 -8.07 16.07 11.29
C ARG A 13 -6.95 15.10 11.64
N LEU A 14 -5.97 14.99 10.76
CA LEU A 14 -4.78 14.20 11.02
C LEU A 14 -3.75 15.06 11.76
N GLN A 15 -3.08 14.45 12.74
CA GLN A 15 -1.98 15.05 13.49
C GLN A 15 -0.79 14.12 13.38
N MET A 16 0.26 14.53 12.68
CA MET A 16 1.44 13.74 12.46
C MET A 16 2.69 14.56 12.70
N LEU A 17 3.66 13.98 13.41
CA LEU A 17 4.92 14.65 13.72
C LEU A 17 5.69 15.01 12.45
N GLU A 18 5.70 14.11 11.48
CA GLU A 18 6.40 14.26 10.20
C GLU A 18 5.90 15.46 9.39
N LEU A 19 4.63 15.81 9.50
CA LEU A 19 4.09 17.02 8.85
C LEU A 19 4.59 18.31 9.51
N ARG A 20 4.79 18.29 10.83
CA ARG A 20 5.43 19.41 11.53
C ARG A 20 6.89 19.55 11.13
N GLU A 21 7.64 18.45 11.08
CA GLU A 21 9.00 18.42 10.58
C GLU A 21 9.09 18.89 9.12
N ALA A 22 8.13 18.52 8.27
CA ALA A 22 8.06 18.97 6.89
C ALA A 22 7.85 20.49 6.79
N ILE A 23 7.08 21.10 7.71
CA ILE A 23 6.92 22.56 7.80
C ILE A 23 8.22 23.21 8.28
N GLU A 24 8.83 22.70 9.34
CA GLU A 24 10.08 23.21 9.90
C GLU A 24 11.23 23.18 8.88
N LEU A 25 11.29 22.13 8.07
CA LEU A 25 12.27 21.96 6.99
C LEU A 25 11.90 22.69 5.69
N GLY A 26 10.75 23.36 5.66
CA GLY A 26 10.27 24.15 4.50
C GLY A 26 9.78 23.31 3.32
N ARG A 27 9.58 21.99 3.49
CA ARG A 27 8.98 21.13 2.45
C ARG A 27 7.49 21.42 2.25
N LEU A 28 6.78 21.68 3.35
CA LEU A 28 5.37 22.09 3.33
C LEU A 28 5.21 23.50 3.87
N LYS A 29 4.19 24.21 3.38
CA LYS A 29 3.80 25.53 3.88
C LYS A 29 2.35 25.50 4.32
N PRO A 30 2.03 25.89 5.57
CA PRO A 30 0.64 26.02 6.00
C PRO A 30 -0.14 27.01 5.13
N ASP A 31 -1.38 26.65 4.78
CA ASP A 31 -2.30 27.49 4.00
C ASP A 31 -3.60 27.80 4.76
N GLY A 32 -3.73 27.26 5.97
CA GLY A 32 -4.90 27.42 6.83
C GLY A 32 -6.16 26.71 6.34
N LYS A 33 -6.10 25.96 5.22
CA LYS A 33 -7.23 25.24 4.62
C LYS A 33 -7.00 23.74 4.61
N ILE A 34 -5.94 23.28 3.95
CA ILE A 34 -5.54 21.88 3.89
C ILE A 34 -4.62 21.57 5.07
N LEU A 35 -3.61 22.42 5.30
CA LEU A 35 -2.60 22.29 6.31
C LEU A 35 -2.61 23.52 7.23
N THR A 36 -2.72 23.28 8.55
CA THR A 36 -2.66 24.32 9.56
C THR A 36 -1.22 24.63 9.99
N ASP A 37 -1.01 25.75 10.68
CA ASP A 37 0.31 26.13 11.23
C ASP A 37 0.86 25.11 12.23
N ASN A 38 -0.01 24.34 12.88
CA ASN A 38 0.39 23.28 13.83
C ASN A 38 0.72 21.94 13.15
N GLY A 39 0.68 21.85 11.82
CA GLY A 39 0.88 20.61 11.08
C GLY A 39 -0.33 19.67 11.08
N ASP A 40 -1.52 20.16 11.47
CA ASP A 40 -2.75 19.39 11.35
C ASP A 40 -3.28 19.47 9.91
N VAL A 41 -3.77 18.36 9.39
CA VAL A 41 -4.34 18.28 8.02
C VAL A 41 -5.80 17.88 8.08
N TYR A 42 -6.66 18.65 7.40
CA TYR A 42 -8.05 18.31 7.24
C TYR A 42 -8.26 17.35 6.09
N VAL A 43 -9.01 16.28 6.35
CA VAL A 43 -9.29 15.21 5.39
C VAL A 43 -10.74 14.77 5.44
N THR A 44 -11.26 14.31 4.30
CA THR A 44 -12.44 13.46 4.26
C THR A 44 -11.98 12.02 4.37
N LYS A 45 -12.44 11.31 5.41
CA LYS A 45 -12.08 9.93 5.68
C LYS A 45 -13.23 9.01 5.30
N LEU A 46 -12.93 7.96 4.56
CA LEU A 46 -13.83 6.86 4.22
C LEU A 46 -13.40 5.59 4.95
N ALA A 47 -14.39 4.84 5.44
CA ALA A 47 -14.21 3.45 5.85
C ALA A 47 -15.05 2.58 4.93
N VAL A 48 -14.46 1.53 4.38
CA VAL A 48 -15.06 0.67 3.37
C VAL A 48 -14.97 -0.78 3.81
N ASP A 49 -16.13 -1.43 3.98
CA ASP A 49 -16.18 -2.87 4.25
C ASP A 49 -15.97 -3.65 2.94
N PRO A 50 -14.96 -4.53 2.87
CA PRO A 50 -14.74 -5.32 1.66
C PRO A 50 -15.86 -6.34 1.49
N VAL A 51 -16.33 -6.48 0.25
CA VAL A 51 -17.34 -7.47 -0.13
C VAL A 51 -16.87 -8.20 -1.38
N TRP A 52 -16.78 -9.50 -1.30
CA TRP A 52 -16.55 -10.33 -2.47
C TRP A 52 -17.88 -10.78 -3.06
N HIS A 53 -18.33 -10.13 -4.13
CA HIS A 53 -19.40 -10.61 -4.98
C HIS A 53 -18.78 -11.42 -6.12
N LEU A 54 -18.70 -12.71 -5.95
CA LEU A 54 -17.92 -13.60 -6.81
C LEU A 54 -18.29 -13.54 -8.31
N PRO A 55 -19.58 -13.51 -8.69
CA PRO A 55 -19.93 -13.36 -10.11
C PRO A 55 -19.46 -12.05 -10.73
N GLY A 56 -19.59 -10.95 -9.97
CA GLY A 56 -19.12 -9.63 -10.42
C GLY A 56 -17.60 -9.54 -10.56
N MET A 57 -16.87 -10.13 -9.62
CA MET A 57 -15.42 -10.22 -9.66
C MET A 57 -14.96 -11.09 -10.85
N ALA A 58 -15.53 -12.26 -11.03
CA ALA A 58 -15.21 -13.17 -12.14
C ALA A 58 -15.39 -12.48 -13.50
N LYS A 59 -16.52 -11.79 -13.68
CA LYS A 59 -16.79 -11.01 -14.89
C LYS A 59 -15.72 -9.94 -15.13
N ARG A 60 -15.32 -9.19 -14.11
CA ARG A 60 -14.31 -8.14 -14.22
C ARG A 60 -12.92 -8.70 -14.53
N LEU A 61 -12.58 -9.83 -13.91
CA LEU A 61 -11.29 -10.51 -14.11
C LEU A 61 -11.24 -11.37 -15.38
N GLY A 62 -12.35 -11.46 -16.13
CA GLY A 62 -12.42 -12.24 -17.37
C GLY A 62 -12.29 -13.76 -17.17
N CYS A 63 -12.69 -14.28 -16.01
CA CYS A 63 -12.65 -15.71 -15.68
C CYS A 63 -14.03 -16.23 -15.29
N ASP A 64 -14.19 -17.56 -15.25
CA ASP A 64 -15.40 -18.16 -14.69
C ASP A 64 -15.39 -18.17 -13.15
N THR A 65 -16.58 -18.20 -12.55
CA THR A 65 -16.73 -18.13 -11.09
C THR A 65 -16.10 -19.35 -10.39
N THR A 66 -16.04 -20.52 -11.03
CA THR A 66 -15.43 -21.71 -10.43
C THR A 66 -13.92 -21.56 -10.36
N ALA A 67 -13.29 -21.04 -11.42
CA ALA A 67 -11.85 -20.74 -11.43
C ALA A 67 -11.50 -19.70 -10.37
N LEU A 68 -12.29 -18.62 -10.26
CA LEU A 68 -12.11 -17.61 -9.22
C LEU A 68 -12.21 -18.23 -7.81
N ARG A 69 -13.23 -19.05 -7.54
CA ARG A 69 -13.43 -19.71 -6.23
C ARG A 69 -12.24 -20.58 -5.85
N ARG A 70 -11.72 -21.37 -6.79
CA ARG A 70 -10.53 -22.19 -6.57
C ARG A 70 -9.29 -21.35 -6.29
N ALA A 71 -9.09 -20.30 -7.06
CA ALA A 71 -7.98 -19.37 -6.82
C ALA A 71 -8.07 -18.75 -5.41
N LEU A 72 -9.21 -18.19 -5.03
CA LEU A 72 -9.43 -17.61 -3.70
C LEU A 72 -9.23 -18.65 -2.58
N PHE A 73 -9.73 -19.87 -2.75
CA PHE A 73 -9.50 -20.96 -1.80
C PHE A 73 -8.03 -21.27 -1.64
N THR A 74 -7.29 -21.42 -2.73
CA THR A 74 -5.85 -21.69 -2.71
C THR A 74 -5.07 -20.55 -2.08
N TYR A 75 -5.34 -19.31 -2.47
CA TYR A 75 -4.66 -18.13 -1.96
C TYR A 75 -4.92 -17.88 -0.47
N THR A 76 -6.09 -18.27 0.05
CA THR A 76 -6.39 -18.18 1.48
C THR A 76 -5.88 -19.38 2.28
N GLY A 77 -5.10 -20.25 1.66
CA GLY A 77 -4.60 -21.47 2.32
C GLY A 77 -5.72 -22.44 2.73
N GLY A 78 -6.84 -22.44 2.01
CA GLY A 78 -8.01 -23.28 2.34
C GLY A 78 -8.86 -22.77 3.51
N MET A 79 -8.64 -21.54 3.96
CA MET A 79 -9.33 -20.96 5.13
C MET A 79 -10.86 -20.89 4.95
N TYR A 80 -11.35 -20.85 3.70
CA TYR A 80 -12.77 -20.80 3.35
C TYR A 80 -13.18 -21.99 2.50
N PRO A 81 -13.42 -23.16 3.10
CA PRO A 81 -13.86 -24.35 2.37
C PRO A 81 -15.18 -24.13 1.63
N GLU A 82 -16.03 -23.22 2.10
CA GLU A 82 -17.28 -22.85 1.46
C GLU A 82 -17.09 -22.29 0.03
N LEU A 83 -15.94 -21.69 -0.25
CA LEU A 83 -15.63 -21.23 -1.61
C LEU A 83 -15.73 -22.36 -2.64
N VAL A 84 -15.39 -23.58 -2.27
CA VAL A 84 -15.41 -24.73 -3.16
C VAL A 84 -16.55 -25.73 -2.88
N THR A 85 -17.16 -25.69 -1.69
CA THR A 85 -18.25 -26.59 -1.30
C THR A 85 -19.64 -25.98 -1.38
N ARG A 86 -19.77 -24.64 -1.39
CA ARG A 86 -21.05 -23.92 -1.35
C ARG A 86 -21.19 -23.00 -2.55
N ASN A 87 -21.48 -23.58 -3.72
CA ASN A 87 -21.66 -22.82 -4.97
C ASN A 87 -22.88 -21.89 -4.96
N ASP A 88 -23.81 -22.09 -4.01
CA ASP A 88 -24.98 -21.26 -3.79
C ASP A 88 -24.64 -19.91 -3.13
N LEU A 89 -23.49 -19.79 -2.46
CA LEU A 89 -23.04 -18.54 -1.86
C LEU A 89 -22.27 -17.69 -2.87
N GLU A 90 -22.84 -16.56 -3.22
CA GLU A 90 -22.23 -15.62 -4.18
C GLU A 90 -21.52 -14.46 -3.52
N VAL A 91 -21.72 -14.24 -2.24
CA VAL A 91 -21.18 -13.13 -1.46
C VAL A 91 -20.39 -13.64 -0.28
N TYR A 92 -19.18 -13.10 -0.12
CA TYR A 92 -18.31 -13.36 1.03
C TYR A 92 -17.81 -12.05 1.62
N LEU A 93 -17.69 -12.01 2.94
CA LEU A 93 -16.93 -10.99 3.64
C LEU A 93 -15.54 -11.55 3.89
N PRO A 94 -14.50 -11.05 3.22
CA PRO A 94 -13.15 -11.54 3.45
C PRO A 94 -12.70 -11.18 4.87
N PRO A 95 -11.82 -11.96 5.51
CA PRO A 95 -11.30 -11.71 6.84
C PRO A 95 -10.26 -10.59 6.86
N ILE A 96 -9.92 -10.11 5.69
CA ILE A 96 -9.07 -8.94 5.56
C ILE A 96 -9.87 -7.77 6.11
N GLY A 97 -9.32 -7.06 7.08
CA GLY A 97 -9.98 -5.90 7.66
C GLY A 97 -10.40 -4.89 6.58
N SER A 98 -11.34 -4.02 6.93
CA SER A 98 -11.79 -2.94 6.06
C SER A 98 -10.61 -2.12 5.54
N LEU A 99 -10.77 -1.45 4.42
CA LEU A 99 -9.84 -0.41 3.99
C LEU A 99 -10.34 0.96 4.44
N SER A 100 -9.43 1.89 4.60
CA SER A 100 -9.74 3.31 4.79
C SER A 100 -9.16 4.11 3.63
N ALA A 101 -9.85 5.16 3.24
CA ALA A 101 -9.32 6.14 2.30
C ALA A 101 -9.34 7.53 2.94
N TYR A 102 -8.30 8.30 2.67
CA TYR A 102 -8.12 9.67 3.16
C TYR A 102 -8.01 10.58 1.96
N ILE A 103 -8.94 11.51 1.83
CA ILE A 103 -9.02 12.46 0.73
C ILE A 103 -8.58 13.83 1.24
N PHE A 104 -7.58 14.40 0.61
CA PHE A 104 -7.03 15.72 0.81
C PHE A 104 -7.58 16.63 -0.29
N GLY A 105 -8.19 17.74 0.04
CA GLY A 105 -8.87 18.61 -0.91
C GLY A 105 -10.36 18.36 -1.01
N ASN A 106 -10.93 18.48 -2.22
CA ASN A 106 -12.37 18.38 -2.45
C ASN A 106 -12.80 16.98 -2.91
N PRO A 107 -13.50 16.19 -2.08
CA PRO A 107 -13.93 14.84 -2.44
C PRO A 107 -14.87 14.78 -3.65
N ASP A 108 -15.64 15.85 -3.92
CA ASP A 108 -16.61 15.88 -5.01
C ASP A 108 -15.96 15.96 -6.39
N THR A 109 -14.67 16.28 -6.45
CA THR A 109 -13.91 16.41 -7.70
C THR A 109 -12.98 15.24 -8.01
N LEU A 110 -13.01 14.16 -7.21
CA LEU A 110 -12.13 12.99 -7.42
C LEU A 110 -12.34 12.30 -8.78
N SER A 111 -13.56 12.35 -9.33
CA SER A 111 -13.89 11.74 -10.61
C SER A 111 -13.61 12.66 -11.81
N ASP A 112 -13.22 13.90 -11.57
CA ASP A 112 -12.92 14.87 -12.61
C ASP A 112 -11.45 14.74 -13.05
N LYS A 113 -11.22 14.22 -14.25
CA LYS A 113 -9.88 14.05 -14.83
C LYS A 113 -9.11 15.35 -15.05
N SER A 114 -9.78 16.49 -15.06
CA SER A 114 -9.12 17.80 -15.21
C SER A 114 -8.49 18.29 -13.90
N ILE A 115 -8.87 17.71 -12.78
CA ILE A 115 -8.32 18.03 -11.45
C ILE A 115 -7.20 17.04 -11.13
N PRO A 116 -5.95 17.51 -10.97
CA PRO A 116 -4.80 16.64 -10.69
C PRO A 116 -4.98 15.86 -9.40
N LEU A 117 -4.56 14.59 -9.39
CA LEU A 117 -4.67 13.69 -8.24
C LEU A 117 -3.33 13.04 -7.91
N ALA A 118 -2.86 13.25 -6.68
CA ALA A 118 -1.77 12.50 -6.08
C ALA A 118 -2.31 11.33 -5.26
N CYS A 119 -1.64 10.17 -5.33
CA CYS A 119 -2.12 8.98 -4.64
C CYS A 119 -1.00 8.17 -3.99
N ARG A 120 -1.32 7.61 -2.81
CA ARG A 120 -0.57 6.54 -2.15
C ARG A 120 -1.50 5.38 -1.84
N VAL A 121 -1.15 4.18 -2.27
CA VAL A 121 -1.77 2.93 -1.80
C VAL A 121 -0.84 2.26 -0.79
N HIS A 122 -1.28 2.20 0.44
CA HIS A 122 -0.53 1.69 1.58
C HIS A 122 -1.15 0.39 2.10
N ASP A 123 -0.32 -0.63 2.29
CA ASP A 123 -0.72 -1.83 3.01
C ASP A 123 -0.24 -1.72 4.45
N GLU A 124 -1.10 -2.04 5.39
CA GLU A 124 -0.86 -1.92 6.83
C GLU A 124 0.48 -2.50 7.27
N CYS A 125 1.15 -1.78 8.13
CA CYS A 125 2.34 -2.22 8.83
C CYS A 125 2.27 -1.70 10.27
N ASN A 126 1.61 -2.43 11.16
CA ASN A 126 1.31 -1.99 12.52
C ASN A 126 2.55 -1.50 13.27
N GLY A 127 3.64 -2.28 13.28
CA GLY A 127 4.87 -1.93 13.97
C GLY A 127 5.50 -0.63 13.47
N SER A 128 5.49 -0.38 12.16
CA SER A 128 6.04 0.84 11.57
C SER A 128 5.06 2.00 11.66
N ASP A 129 3.80 1.79 11.22
CA ASP A 129 2.82 2.88 11.08
C ASP A 129 2.41 3.46 12.44
N VAL A 130 2.25 2.60 13.47
CA VAL A 130 1.77 3.00 14.80
C VAL A 130 2.91 3.25 15.77
N PHE A 131 3.92 2.37 15.77
CA PHE A 131 4.99 2.37 16.80
C PHE A 131 6.34 2.86 16.29
N GLY A 132 6.45 3.26 15.03
CA GLY A 132 7.67 3.85 14.47
C GLY A 132 8.83 2.86 14.34
N SER A 133 8.57 1.55 14.16
CA SER A 133 9.63 0.57 13.92
C SER A 133 10.41 0.94 12.65
N ASP A 134 11.71 0.95 12.75
CA ASP A 134 12.66 1.36 11.71
C ASP A 134 13.17 0.21 10.83
N ILE A 135 12.68 -1.03 11.07
CA ILE A 135 13.10 -2.23 10.34
C ILE A 135 12.59 -2.27 8.90
N CYS A 136 11.64 -1.40 8.56
CA CYS A 136 11.07 -1.29 7.21
C CYS A 136 10.76 0.18 6.85
N THR A 137 10.42 0.40 5.58
CA THR A 137 10.13 1.73 5.02
C THR A 137 8.65 2.09 5.03
N CYS A 138 7.78 1.34 5.72
CA CYS A 138 6.34 1.52 5.58
C CYS A 138 5.87 2.90 6.05
N ARG A 139 6.17 3.30 7.30
CA ARG A 139 5.77 4.62 7.81
C ARG A 139 6.43 5.77 7.04
N PRO A 140 7.76 5.80 6.79
CA PRO A 140 8.36 6.84 5.97
C PRO A 140 7.70 7.01 4.61
N TYR A 141 7.34 5.90 3.94
CA TYR A 141 6.68 5.97 2.65
C TYR A 141 5.21 6.38 2.74
N LEU A 142 4.54 6.06 3.85
CA LEU A 142 3.19 6.57 4.11
C LEU A 142 3.20 8.08 4.31
N THR A 143 4.09 8.59 5.14
CA THR A 143 4.20 10.02 5.46
C THR A 143 4.64 10.84 4.25
N HIS A 144 5.62 10.36 3.47
CA HIS A 144 5.98 10.97 2.20
C HIS A 144 4.81 11.04 1.21
N GLY A 145 4.04 9.95 1.10
CA GLY A 145 2.82 9.95 0.29
C GLY A 145 1.76 10.94 0.79
N ILE A 146 1.65 11.14 2.09
CA ILE A 146 0.75 12.16 2.67
C ILE A 146 1.25 13.56 2.37
N GLU A 147 2.55 13.86 2.51
CA GLU A 147 3.14 15.15 2.12
C GLU A 147 2.82 15.48 0.66
N MET A 148 3.04 14.53 -0.25
CA MET A 148 2.70 14.66 -1.67
C MET A 148 1.20 14.93 -1.90
N CYS A 149 0.31 14.27 -1.16
CA CYS A 149 -1.13 14.51 -1.23
C CYS A 149 -1.51 15.91 -0.72
N VAL A 150 -0.88 16.38 0.34
CA VAL A 150 -1.08 17.75 0.87
C VAL A 150 -0.64 18.78 -0.15
N GLU A 151 0.56 18.65 -0.73
CA GLU A 151 1.06 19.55 -1.78
C GLU A 151 0.09 19.64 -2.97
N MET A 152 -0.38 18.48 -3.45
CA MET A 152 -1.32 18.43 -4.57
C MET A 152 -2.63 19.15 -4.25
N ALA A 153 -3.17 18.92 -3.05
CA ALA A 153 -4.41 19.57 -2.61
C ALA A 153 -4.24 21.08 -2.44
N GLN A 154 -3.10 21.55 -1.94
CA GLN A 154 -2.77 22.98 -1.82
C GLN A 154 -2.59 23.64 -3.19
N ALA A 155 -2.15 22.89 -4.20
CA ALA A 155 -2.04 23.37 -5.58
C ALA A 155 -3.38 23.38 -6.34
N GLY A 156 -4.49 23.07 -5.68
CA GLY A 156 -5.83 23.04 -6.27
C GLY A 156 -6.24 21.71 -6.88
N GLY A 157 -5.41 20.67 -6.72
CA GLY A 157 -5.73 19.28 -7.02
C GLY A 157 -6.33 18.55 -5.81
N ASN A 158 -6.21 17.22 -5.81
CA ASN A 158 -6.61 16.35 -4.71
C ASN A 158 -5.49 15.37 -4.33
N GLY A 159 -5.52 14.91 -3.10
CA GLY A 159 -4.72 13.80 -2.64
C GLY A 159 -5.61 12.62 -2.21
N LEU A 160 -5.14 11.39 -2.41
CA LEU A 160 -5.82 10.18 -2.00
C LEU A 160 -4.84 9.20 -1.37
N VAL A 161 -5.02 8.88 -0.10
CA VAL A 161 -4.31 7.77 0.54
C VAL A 161 -5.29 6.62 0.76
N VAL A 162 -5.03 5.49 0.14
CA VAL A 162 -5.77 4.24 0.36
C VAL A 162 -4.96 3.37 1.32
N TYR A 163 -5.53 3.07 2.48
CA TYR A 163 -4.91 2.28 3.55
C TYR A 163 -5.61 0.93 3.68
N ASN A 164 -4.94 -0.13 3.26
CA ASN A 164 -5.45 -1.50 3.29
C ASN A 164 -5.03 -2.23 4.57
N ARG A 165 -5.96 -2.91 5.22
CA ARG A 165 -5.68 -3.77 6.38
C ARG A 165 -5.11 -5.12 5.93
N LYS A 166 -3.85 -5.14 5.49
CA LYS A 166 -3.16 -6.29 4.89
C LYS A 166 -1.74 -6.43 5.43
N GLU A 167 -1.59 -6.67 6.73
CA GLU A 167 -0.29 -6.81 7.40
C GLU A 167 0.56 -7.94 6.78
N GLY A 168 1.88 -7.67 6.64
CA GLY A 168 2.86 -8.66 6.20
C GLY A 168 2.58 -9.26 4.82
N ARG A 169 2.23 -8.44 3.81
CA ARG A 169 1.82 -8.89 2.46
C ARG A 169 0.61 -9.83 2.48
N ALA A 170 -0.32 -9.59 3.41
CA ALA A 170 -1.47 -10.43 3.73
C ALA A 170 -1.12 -11.83 4.28
N LEU A 171 0.14 -12.06 4.66
CA LEU A 171 0.61 -13.30 5.31
C LEU A 171 0.53 -13.20 6.85
N GLY A 172 0.25 -12.01 7.37
CA GLY A 172 0.12 -11.71 8.79
C GLY A 172 1.43 -11.33 9.47
N GLU A 173 1.31 -10.70 10.65
CA GLU A 173 2.43 -10.14 11.40
C GLU A 173 3.37 -11.22 11.93
N VAL A 174 2.85 -12.38 12.35
CA VAL A 174 3.67 -13.52 12.81
C VAL A 174 4.61 -13.98 11.70
N THR A 175 4.10 -14.20 10.50
CA THR A 175 4.91 -14.60 9.34
C THR A 175 5.98 -13.54 9.03
N LYS A 176 5.61 -12.28 9.04
CA LYS A 176 6.54 -11.16 8.84
C LYS A 176 7.68 -11.17 9.86
N PHE A 177 7.41 -11.40 11.14
CA PHE A 177 8.44 -11.46 12.17
C PHE A 177 9.31 -12.70 12.05
N LEU A 178 8.75 -13.84 11.66
CA LEU A 178 9.54 -15.03 11.36
C LEU A 178 10.52 -14.78 10.21
N VAL A 179 10.11 -14.06 9.17
CA VAL A 179 11.01 -13.63 8.08
C VAL A 179 12.12 -12.72 8.59
N TYR A 180 11.82 -11.73 9.41
CA TYR A 180 12.83 -10.85 10.00
C TYR A 180 13.82 -11.63 10.84
N ASN A 181 13.35 -12.55 11.68
CA ASN A 181 14.21 -13.42 12.49
C ASN A 181 15.09 -14.32 11.64
N ALA A 182 14.54 -14.92 10.57
CA ALA A 182 15.30 -15.76 9.66
C ALA A 182 16.42 -14.97 8.95
N ARG A 183 16.12 -13.74 8.50
CA ARG A 183 17.12 -12.85 7.89
C ARG A 183 18.26 -12.49 8.86
N LYS A 184 17.89 -12.08 10.08
CA LYS A 184 18.87 -11.62 11.08
C LYS A 184 19.71 -12.76 11.70
N ARG A 185 19.28 -14.00 11.58
CA ARG A 185 19.98 -15.19 12.11
C ARG A 185 20.76 -15.99 11.07
N GLN A 186 20.77 -15.56 9.81
CA GLN A 186 21.56 -16.24 8.80
C GLN A 186 23.06 -16.00 9.01
N GLU A 187 23.90 -16.92 8.55
CA GLU A 187 25.35 -16.94 8.80
C GLU A 187 26.06 -15.64 8.39
N GLU A 188 25.62 -15.02 7.29
CA GLU A 188 26.23 -13.78 6.78
C GLU A 188 25.55 -12.50 7.33
N GLY A 189 24.66 -12.64 8.29
CA GLY A 189 23.85 -11.55 8.82
C GLY A 189 22.72 -11.13 7.86
N ASP A 190 21.94 -10.12 8.27
CA ASP A 190 20.85 -9.55 7.47
C ASP A 190 21.42 -8.74 6.31
N ASN A 191 21.33 -9.24 5.08
CA ASN A 191 21.84 -8.55 3.89
C ASN A 191 20.79 -8.51 2.76
N ALA A 192 20.92 -7.51 1.87
CA ALA A 192 19.95 -7.24 0.83
C ALA A 192 19.90 -8.35 -0.24
N ALA A 193 21.00 -9.04 -0.51
CA ALA A 193 21.07 -10.07 -1.56
C ALA A 193 20.15 -11.28 -1.27
N LYS A 194 19.87 -11.58 -0.01
CA LYS A 194 19.06 -12.75 0.42
C LYS A 194 17.66 -12.41 0.94
N TYR A 195 17.23 -11.18 0.79
CA TYR A 195 15.98 -10.70 1.39
C TYR A 195 14.74 -11.51 0.99
N PHE A 196 14.50 -11.68 -0.31
CA PHE A 196 13.29 -12.36 -0.81
C PHE A 196 13.36 -13.88 -0.65
N GLU A 197 14.56 -14.47 -0.73
CA GLU A 197 14.77 -15.90 -0.47
C GLU A 197 14.24 -16.29 0.91
N ARG A 198 14.51 -15.49 1.94
CA ARG A 198 14.02 -15.76 3.30
C ARG A 198 12.51 -15.65 3.43
N THR A 199 11.88 -14.73 2.70
CA THR A 199 10.41 -14.63 2.71
C THR A 199 9.77 -15.91 2.16
N GLU A 200 10.26 -16.41 1.04
CA GLU A 200 9.74 -17.63 0.41
C GLU A 200 10.01 -18.88 1.27
N CYS A 201 11.20 -19.00 1.86
CA CYS A 201 11.54 -20.10 2.76
C CYS A 201 10.62 -20.20 3.98
N VAL A 202 10.17 -19.06 4.53
CA VAL A 202 9.32 -19.02 5.73
C VAL A 202 7.84 -19.20 5.40
N ALA A 203 7.37 -18.51 4.35
CA ALA A 203 5.94 -18.40 4.04
C ALA A 203 5.45 -19.35 2.96
N GLY A 204 6.36 -19.97 2.21
CA GLY A 204 6.03 -20.80 1.03
C GLY A 204 5.59 -19.98 -0.19
N VAL A 205 5.32 -18.67 0.00
CA VAL A 205 4.96 -17.71 -1.04
C VAL A 205 5.57 -16.35 -0.68
N GLN A 206 5.77 -15.50 -1.68
CA GLN A 206 6.34 -14.17 -1.45
C GLN A 206 5.27 -13.13 -1.08
N ASP A 207 4.05 -13.30 -1.56
CA ASP A 207 2.98 -12.31 -1.43
C ASP A 207 1.60 -12.97 -1.61
N ALA A 208 0.65 -12.60 -0.75
CA ALA A 208 -0.73 -13.11 -0.80
C ALA A 208 -1.77 -11.99 -0.93
N ARG A 209 -1.37 -10.80 -1.43
CA ARG A 209 -2.22 -9.61 -1.47
C ARG A 209 -3.12 -9.56 -2.66
N PHE A 210 -3.93 -10.16 -3.12
CA PHE A 210 -4.85 -9.96 -4.28
C PHE A 210 -4.83 -8.53 -4.84
N GLN A 211 -3.72 -8.15 -5.48
CA GLN A 211 -3.57 -6.78 -6.01
C GLN A 211 -4.61 -6.45 -7.09
N GLU A 212 -5.15 -7.46 -7.76
CA GLU A 212 -6.20 -7.34 -8.78
C GLU A 212 -7.51 -6.74 -8.22
N LEU A 213 -7.71 -6.83 -6.90
CA LEU A 213 -8.88 -6.25 -6.22
C LEU A 213 -8.63 -4.85 -5.67
N MET A 214 -7.38 -4.40 -5.65
CA MET A 214 -7.01 -3.08 -5.17
C MET A 214 -7.68 -1.95 -5.96
N PRO A 215 -7.91 -2.04 -7.28
CA PRO A 215 -8.58 -0.99 -8.04
C PRO A 215 -10.04 -0.73 -7.66
N ASP A 216 -10.69 -1.60 -6.88
CA ASP A 216 -12.11 -1.46 -6.54
C ASP A 216 -12.44 -0.11 -5.92
N ILE A 217 -11.65 0.35 -4.97
CA ILE A 217 -11.88 1.65 -4.30
C ILE A 217 -11.82 2.81 -5.30
N PHE A 218 -10.92 2.75 -6.27
CA PHE A 218 -10.78 3.79 -7.30
C PHE A 218 -12.02 3.83 -8.20
N HIS A 219 -12.52 2.67 -8.62
CA HIS A 219 -13.76 2.57 -9.39
C HIS A 219 -14.98 3.08 -8.61
N TRP A 220 -15.06 2.79 -7.31
CA TRP A 220 -16.16 3.28 -6.46
C TRP A 220 -16.12 4.78 -6.26
N LEU A 221 -14.92 5.38 -6.22
CA LEU A 221 -14.73 6.82 -6.14
C LEU A 221 -14.78 7.52 -7.50
N GLY A 222 -14.90 6.77 -8.60
CA GLY A 222 -14.90 7.31 -9.96
C GLY A 222 -13.54 7.81 -10.45
N VAL A 223 -12.45 7.43 -9.75
CA VAL A 223 -11.09 7.81 -10.12
C VAL A 223 -10.66 7.09 -11.37
N GLN A 224 -10.18 7.82 -12.37
CA GLN A 224 -9.76 7.27 -13.66
C GLN A 224 -8.30 7.60 -14.00
N ARG A 225 -7.69 8.53 -13.25
CA ARG A 225 -6.32 9.00 -13.46
C ARG A 225 -5.64 9.33 -12.13
N LEU A 226 -4.36 9.01 -12.02
CA LEU A 226 -3.44 9.44 -10.98
C LEU A 226 -2.31 10.21 -11.65
N ASP A 227 -2.16 11.49 -11.34
CA ASP A 227 -1.08 12.30 -11.91
C ASP A 227 0.26 11.99 -11.23
N ARG A 228 0.24 11.75 -9.90
CA ARG A 228 1.40 11.29 -9.13
C ARG A 228 1.03 10.09 -8.28
N PHE A 229 1.80 9.02 -8.38
CA PHE A 229 1.56 7.77 -7.66
C PHE A 229 2.78 7.35 -6.84
N ALA A 230 2.72 7.53 -5.50
CA ALA A 230 3.77 7.13 -4.58
C ALA A 230 3.79 5.61 -4.40
N SER A 231 4.49 4.91 -5.30
CA SER A 231 4.61 3.45 -5.28
C SER A 231 5.79 2.95 -6.10
N MET A 232 6.63 2.13 -5.47
CA MET A 232 7.67 1.37 -6.16
C MET A 232 7.16 0.01 -6.68
N SER A 233 5.95 -0.43 -6.29
CA SER A 233 5.44 -1.76 -6.61
C SER A 233 4.86 -1.81 -8.02
N ASP A 234 5.45 -2.63 -8.91
CA ASP A 234 4.90 -2.90 -10.23
C ASP A 234 3.57 -3.64 -10.15
N MET A 235 3.42 -4.57 -9.21
CA MET A 235 2.15 -5.25 -8.99
C MET A 235 0.98 -4.27 -8.73
N LYS A 236 1.21 -3.20 -7.97
CA LYS A 236 0.19 -2.17 -7.72
C LYS A 236 -0.04 -1.30 -8.95
N HIS A 237 1.03 -0.90 -9.63
CA HIS A 237 0.96 -0.14 -10.87
C HIS A 237 0.15 -0.90 -11.93
N ASP A 238 0.54 -2.15 -12.20
CA ASP A 238 -0.06 -2.97 -13.24
C ASP A 238 -1.51 -3.33 -12.94
N ALA A 239 -1.85 -3.56 -11.65
CA ALA A 239 -3.23 -3.79 -11.24
C ALA A 239 -4.13 -2.57 -11.52
N LEU A 240 -3.65 -1.35 -11.30
CA LEU A 240 -4.38 -0.12 -11.61
C LEU A 240 -4.46 0.12 -13.11
N ALA A 241 -3.32 0.10 -13.80
CA ALA A 241 -3.23 0.33 -15.24
C ALA A 241 -4.01 -0.72 -16.03
N GLY A 242 -3.93 -1.99 -15.65
CA GLY A 242 -4.67 -3.09 -16.27
C GLY A 242 -6.19 -2.99 -16.14
N GLN A 243 -6.68 -2.18 -15.23
CA GLN A 243 -8.11 -1.90 -15.06
C GLN A 243 -8.50 -0.48 -15.52
N GLY A 244 -7.66 0.16 -16.34
CA GLY A 244 -7.97 1.40 -17.04
C GLY A 244 -7.78 2.67 -16.23
N ILE A 245 -7.02 2.61 -15.12
CA ILE A 245 -6.62 3.82 -14.37
C ILE A 245 -5.31 4.33 -14.96
N GLU A 246 -5.34 5.52 -15.50
CA GLU A 246 -4.15 6.18 -16.07
C GLU A 246 -3.19 6.57 -14.94
N ILE A 247 -1.89 6.28 -15.10
CA ILE A 247 -0.85 6.68 -14.14
C ILE A 247 0.14 7.58 -14.85
N GLY A 248 0.31 8.81 -14.37
CA GLY A 248 1.25 9.78 -14.89
C GLY A 248 2.66 9.50 -14.40
N GLU A 249 3.02 10.03 -13.25
CA GLU A 249 4.34 9.91 -12.65
C GLU A 249 4.33 8.91 -11.48
N ARG A 250 5.32 8.02 -11.42
CA ARG A 250 5.58 7.18 -10.24
C ARG A 250 6.62 7.85 -9.36
N ILE A 251 6.38 7.83 -8.05
CA ILE A 251 7.25 8.44 -7.06
C ILE A 251 7.78 7.34 -6.15
N ASP A 252 9.08 7.20 -6.05
CA ASP A 252 9.76 6.34 -5.07
C ASP A 252 9.98 7.07 -3.74
N LEU A 253 10.53 6.39 -2.75
CA LEU A 253 10.85 6.97 -1.46
C LEU A 253 12.24 7.63 -1.54
N PRO A 254 12.36 8.93 -1.22
CA PRO A 254 13.65 9.60 -1.13
C PRO A 254 14.62 8.90 -0.18
N GLU A 255 15.90 8.83 -0.54
CA GLU A 255 16.90 8.08 0.23
C GLU A 255 17.11 8.62 1.65
N GLU A 256 16.99 9.92 1.83
CA GLU A 256 17.10 10.60 3.13
C GLU A 256 15.98 10.22 4.11
N LEU A 257 14.85 9.68 3.61
CA LEU A 257 13.74 9.21 4.43
C LEU A 257 13.82 7.72 4.77
N ILE A 258 14.83 7.00 4.27
CA ILE A 258 14.99 5.57 4.50
C ILE A 258 15.72 5.34 5.84
N PRO A 259 15.07 4.70 6.84
CA PRO A 259 15.75 4.31 8.06
C PRO A 259 16.96 3.40 7.79
N GLU A 260 18.00 3.50 8.59
CA GLU A 260 19.27 2.78 8.36
C GLU A 260 19.05 1.26 8.26
N ASP A 261 18.28 0.67 9.19
CA ASP A 261 18.01 -0.77 9.21
C ASP A 261 17.08 -1.21 8.03
N ALA A 262 16.32 -0.28 7.46
CA ALA A 262 15.44 -0.54 6.33
C ALA A 262 16.13 -0.44 4.95
N LYS A 263 17.39 -0.01 4.90
CA LYS A 263 18.17 0.02 3.65
C LYS A 263 18.29 -1.36 3.01
N VAL A 264 18.38 -2.42 3.83
CA VAL A 264 18.38 -3.82 3.35
C VAL A 264 17.13 -4.11 2.52
N GLU A 265 15.96 -3.73 3.00
CA GLU A 265 14.71 -3.93 2.29
C GLU A 265 14.66 -3.11 0.98
N MET A 266 15.11 -1.86 1.03
CA MET A 266 15.06 -0.98 -0.13
C MET A 266 15.98 -1.44 -1.25
N GLU A 267 17.22 -1.76 -0.94
CA GLU A 267 18.17 -2.25 -1.94
C GLU A 267 17.74 -3.60 -2.52
N ALA A 268 17.20 -4.50 -1.68
CA ALA A 268 16.63 -5.75 -2.17
C ALA A 268 15.44 -5.54 -3.12
N LYS A 269 14.57 -4.58 -2.84
CA LYS A 269 13.45 -4.23 -3.73
C LYS A 269 13.94 -3.66 -5.06
N LYS A 270 14.89 -2.72 -5.05
CA LYS A 270 15.49 -2.17 -6.26
C LYS A 270 16.10 -3.28 -7.13
N ALA A 271 16.89 -4.17 -6.51
CA ALA A 271 17.52 -5.30 -7.22
C ALA A 271 16.50 -6.32 -7.77
N ALA A 272 15.33 -6.45 -7.12
CA ALA A 272 14.23 -7.32 -7.58
C ALA A 272 13.34 -6.65 -8.65
N GLY A 273 13.73 -5.48 -9.19
CA GLY A 273 13.05 -4.81 -10.28
C GLY A 273 11.89 -3.89 -9.85
N TYR A 274 11.78 -3.55 -8.56
CA TYR A 274 10.84 -2.51 -8.13
C TYR A 274 11.26 -1.15 -8.72
N TYR A 275 10.27 -0.36 -9.10
CA TYR A 275 10.54 0.98 -9.65
C TYR A 275 11.39 1.82 -8.71
N THR A 276 12.42 2.44 -9.27
CA THR A 276 13.27 3.42 -8.58
C THR A 276 13.79 4.44 -9.59
N SER A 277 13.95 5.67 -9.14
CA SER A 277 14.62 6.75 -9.86
C SER A 277 16.14 6.78 -9.59
N THR A 278 16.63 5.94 -8.65
CA THR A 278 18.01 5.91 -8.21
C THR A 278 18.77 4.69 -8.74
N GLU A 279 20.08 4.69 -8.60
CA GLU A 279 20.95 3.61 -9.06
C GLU A 279 20.69 2.30 -8.31
N ILE A 280 20.78 1.18 -9.03
CA ILE A 280 20.65 -0.17 -8.47
C ILE A 280 22.06 -0.68 -8.17
N LYS A 281 22.29 -1.12 -6.93
CA LYS A 281 23.58 -1.69 -6.51
C LYS A 281 23.85 -3.03 -7.19
N ASP A 282 25.12 -3.27 -7.48
CA ASP A 282 25.61 -4.57 -7.90
C ASP A 282 25.58 -5.63 -6.76
N GLU A 283 25.95 -6.86 -7.06
CA GLU A 283 25.91 -7.96 -6.11
C GLU A 283 26.78 -7.71 -4.87
N ASP A 284 27.95 -7.09 -5.03
CA ASP A 284 28.84 -6.77 -3.91
C ASP A 284 28.26 -5.65 -3.05
N GLY A 285 27.65 -4.64 -3.66
CA GLY A 285 26.92 -3.59 -2.98
C GLY A 285 25.71 -4.11 -2.18
N LEU A 286 24.99 -5.09 -2.74
CA LEU A 286 23.87 -5.74 -2.05
C LEU A 286 24.34 -6.55 -0.83
N LYS A 287 25.44 -7.31 -0.95
CA LYS A 287 26.03 -8.06 0.18
C LYS A 287 26.60 -7.13 1.26
N ALA A 288 27.11 -5.97 0.86
CA ALA A 288 27.62 -4.96 1.79
C ALA A 288 26.52 -4.19 2.52
N THR A 289 25.31 -4.14 1.97
CA THR A 289 24.15 -3.49 2.61
C THR A 289 23.58 -4.43 3.67
N LYS A 290 23.85 -4.13 4.94
CA LYS A 290 23.47 -4.96 6.08
C LYS A 290 22.54 -4.21 7.02
N GLY A 291 21.57 -4.93 7.57
CA GLY A 291 20.81 -4.48 8.73
C GLY A 291 21.59 -4.75 10.03
N ARG A 292 21.09 -4.17 11.13
CA ARG A 292 21.67 -4.43 12.45
C ARG A 292 21.39 -5.87 12.89
N ASP A 293 22.26 -6.37 13.74
CA ASP A 293 22.10 -7.69 14.35
C ASP A 293 20.85 -7.78 15.23
N LEU A 294 20.40 -9.01 15.51
CA LEU A 294 19.22 -9.25 16.34
C LEU A 294 19.43 -8.82 17.79
N PHE A 295 20.67 -8.92 18.28
CA PHE A 295 21.11 -8.56 19.64
C PHE A 295 22.46 -7.85 19.61
#